data_eb5f689a93c89f62b98ba0e7c4967634
#
_entry.id   eb5f689a93c89f62b98ba0e7c4967634
#
_cell.length_a   1.000
_cell.length_b   1.000
_cell.length_c   1.000
_cell.angle_alpha   90.00
_cell.angle_beta   90.00
_cell.angle_gamma   90.00
#
_symmetry.space_group_name_H-M   'P 1'
#
loop_
_entity.id
_entity.type
_entity.pdbx_description
1 polymer ?
#
loop_
_entity_poly.entity_id
_entity_poly.type
_entity_poly.pdbx_seq_one_letter_code
_entity_poly.pdbx_strand_id
1 'polypeptide(L)'
;MKRFFAIVALCGLLVSASSCFDKNSPNYQYMPNMYESVGYETYEGVDTPLFPEGTEALTPPDGTVSREWLPYEFDNSIEGKELARLQPSPLDSTMMEQNLAEGKGLYDIYCAICHGAKGDGQGWLVKQEKILGVPSYDDVARNISVGSTYHTMYYGLNSMGSYASQMSSEKELWQVAEYVMKLKEDLSK
;
A
#
# COMPACT_ATOMS: atom_id res chain seq x y z
N MET A 1 -39.13 -57.32 -30.60
CA MET A 1 -38.49 -57.11 -29.31
C MET A 1 -37.05 -56.57 -29.42
N LYS A 2 -36.14 -57.20 -30.13
CA LYS A 2 -34.72 -56.72 -30.23
C LYS A 2 -34.57 -55.27 -30.75
N ARG A 3 -35.37 -54.84 -31.72
CA ARG A 3 -35.33 -53.45 -32.27
C ARG A 3 -35.85 -52.42 -31.24
N PHE A 4 -36.84 -52.81 -30.43
CA PHE A 4 -37.37 -51.95 -29.37
C PHE A 4 -36.29 -51.68 -28.27
N PHE A 5 -35.62 -52.74 -27.79
CA PHE A 5 -34.54 -52.61 -26.85
C PHE A 5 -33.35 -51.79 -27.41
N ALA A 6 -33.04 -51.93 -28.68
CA ALA A 6 -32.00 -51.15 -29.30
C ALA A 6 -32.35 -49.64 -29.37
N ILE A 7 -33.61 -49.30 -29.62
CA ILE A 7 -34.08 -47.90 -29.66
C ILE A 7 -34.05 -47.33 -28.23
N VAL A 8 -34.51 -48.06 -27.23
CA VAL A 8 -34.49 -47.62 -25.81
C VAL A 8 -33.05 -47.41 -25.33
N ALA A 9 -32.14 -48.34 -25.69
CA ALA A 9 -30.71 -48.18 -25.36
C ALA A 9 -30.08 -46.97 -26.06
N LEU A 10 -30.40 -46.72 -27.33
CA LEU A 10 -29.92 -45.56 -28.05
C LEU A 10 -30.45 -44.24 -27.47
N CYS A 11 -31.74 -44.18 -27.13
CA CYS A 11 -32.31 -43.00 -26.48
C CYS A 11 -31.68 -42.77 -25.09
N GLY A 12 -31.42 -43.79 -24.29
CA GLY A 12 -30.73 -43.69 -23.02
C GLY A 12 -29.30 -43.15 -23.17
N LEU A 13 -28.59 -43.60 -24.21
CA LEU A 13 -27.25 -43.12 -24.54
C LEU A 13 -27.24 -41.64 -24.96
N LEU A 14 -28.24 -41.23 -25.74
CA LEU A 14 -28.40 -39.85 -26.19
C LEU A 14 -28.73 -38.92 -25.01
N VAL A 15 -29.56 -39.33 -24.08
CA VAL A 15 -29.89 -38.57 -22.86
C VAL A 15 -28.65 -38.42 -21.96
N SER A 16 -27.87 -39.50 -21.81
CA SER A 16 -26.63 -39.42 -21.00
C SER A 16 -25.53 -38.57 -21.66
N ALA A 17 -25.50 -38.49 -23.01
CA ALA A 17 -24.55 -37.67 -23.74
C ALA A 17 -24.93 -36.18 -23.72
N SER A 18 -26.20 -35.82 -23.48
CA SER A 18 -26.64 -34.42 -23.38
C SER A 18 -26.25 -33.74 -22.03
N SER A 19 -25.58 -34.46 -21.14
CA SER A 19 -25.07 -33.93 -19.87
C SER A 19 -23.81 -33.09 -20.01
N CYS A 20 -23.40 -32.68 -21.22
CA CYS A 20 -22.33 -31.74 -21.43
C CYS A 20 -22.81 -30.32 -21.06
N PHE A 21 -22.55 -29.96 -19.81
CA PHE A 21 -22.80 -28.65 -19.28
C PHE A 21 -21.77 -27.65 -19.82
N ASP A 22 -22.20 -26.43 -20.11
CA ASP A 22 -21.29 -25.35 -20.51
C ASP A 22 -20.34 -25.05 -19.33
N LYS A 23 -19.05 -25.27 -19.54
CA LYS A 23 -18.03 -25.02 -18.52
C LYS A 23 -17.79 -23.54 -18.26
N ASN A 24 -18.33 -22.67 -19.11
CA ASN A 24 -18.18 -21.22 -18.99
C ASN A 24 -19.36 -20.57 -18.26
N SER A 25 -20.39 -21.36 -17.93
CA SER A 25 -21.56 -20.90 -17.17
C SER A 25 -21.59 -21.60 -15.81
N PRO A 26 -21.81 -20.89 -14.71
CA PRO A 26 -22.04 -21.51 -13.41
C PRO A 26 -23.24 -22.45 -13.45
N ASN A 27 -23.14 -23.59 -12.81
CA ASN A 27 -24.23 -24.54 -12.71
C ASN A 27 -25.36 -23.96 -11.81
N TYR A 28 -26.57 -24.51 -11.92
CA TYR A 28 -27.66 -24.17 -10.99
C TYR A 28 -27.21 -24.44 -9.56
N GLN A 29 -27.32 -23.42 -8.72
CA GLN A 29 -26.87 -23.46 -7.34
C GLN A 29 -28.08 -23.32 -6.41
N TYR A 30 -27.99 -23.96 -5.26
CA TYR A 30 -28.98 -23.76 -4.20
C TYR A 30 -28.73 -22.37 -3.57
N MET A 31 -29.77 -21.54 -3.52
CA MET A 31 -29.67 -20.13 -3.04
C MET A 31 -28.67 -19.27 -3.83
N PRO A 32 -28.87 -19.08 -5.14
CA PRO A 32 -27.90 -18.35 -5.99
C PRO A 32 -27.62 -16.91 -5.53
N ASN A 33 -28.58 -16.26 -4.88
CA ASN A 33 -28.41 -14.90 -4.34
C ASN A 33 -27.43 -14.81 -3.16
N MET A 34 -26.97 -15.96 -2.64
CA MET A 34 -25.96 -16.01 -1.59
C MET A 34 -24.52 -15.96 -2.14
N TYR A 35 -24.35 -16.14 -3.44
CA TYR A 35 -23.02 -16.17 -4.09
C TYR A 35 -22.65 -14.86 -4.78
N GLU A 36 -23.65 -14.10 -5.19
CA GLU A 36 -23.48 -12.77 -5.76
C GLU A 36 -24.26 -11.78 -4.91
N SER A 37 -23.59 -10.74 -4.47
CA SER A 37 -24.21 -9.64 -3.75
C SER A 37 -25.19 -8.91 -4.66
N VAL A 38 -26.41 -8.61 -4.17
CA VAL A 38 -27.33 -7.72 -4.88
C VAL A 38 -26.95 -6.25 -4.64
N GLY A 39 -26.35 -5.98 -3.49
CA GLY A 39 -25.78 -4.68 -3.18
C GLY A 39 -24.41 -4.54 -3.82
N TYR A 40 -24.06 -3.35 -4.15
CA TYR A 40 -22.77 -3.02 -4.71
C TYR A 40 -21.65 -3.22 -3.67
N GLU A 41 -20.56 -3.84 -4.09
CA GLU A 41 -19.34 -4.03 -3.29
C GLU A 41 -18.37 -2.87 -3.53
N THR A 42 -17.67 -2.40 -2.52
CA THR A 42 -16.70 -1.32 -2.64
C THR A 42 -15.64 -1.65 -3.70
N TYR A 43 -15.45 -0.77 -4.67
CA TYR A 43 -14.56 -0.93 -5.83
C TYR A 43 -14.99 -2.02 -6.83
N GLU A 44 -16.21 -2.50 -6.78
CA GLU A 44 -16.71 -3.44 -7.79
C GLU A 44 -16.80 -2.76 -9.15
N GLY A 45 -16.47 -3.52 -10.21
CA GLY A 45 -16.69 -3.10 -11.59
C GLY A 45 -18.16 -3.30 -11.96
N VAL A 46 -18.85 -2.25 -12.34
CA VAL A 46 -20.27 -2.31 -12.73
C VAL A 46 -20.48 -1.73 -14.12
N ASP A 47 -21.17 -2.50 -14.96
CA ASP A 47 -21.57 -2.07 -16.30
C ASP A 47 -22.99 -1.50 -16.27
N THR A 48 -23.17 -0.37 -15.61
CA THR A 48 -24.46 0.33 -15.55
C THR A 48 -24.29 1.81 -15.89
N PRO A 49 -25.32 2.45 -16.47
CA PRO A 49 -25.27 3.89 -16.76
C PRO A 49 -25.25 4.79 -15.51
N LEU A 50 -25.47 4.22 -14.31
CA LEU A 50 -25.39 4.93 -13.03
C LEU A 50 -23.94 5.28 -12.65
N PHE A 51 -22.98 4.47 -13.11
CA PHE A 51 -21.57 4.65 -12.82
C PHE A 51 -20.79 4.80 -14.13
N PRO A 52 -20.66 6.03 -14.66
CA PRO A 52 -20.07 6.27 -15.99
C PRO A 52 -18.61 5.83 -16.09
N GLU A 53 -17.91 5.71 -14.96
CA GLU A 53 -16.51 5.28 -14.90
C GLU A 53 -16.36 3.74 -14.78
N GLY A 54 -17.47 3.00 -14.80
CA GLY A 54 -17.49 1.54 -14.73
C GLY A 54 -17.13 0.97 -13.34
N THR A 55 -17.09 1.81 -12.31
CA THR A 55 -16.85 1.41 -10.92
C THR A 55 -17.79 2.16 -10.00
N GLU A 56 -18.10 1.57 -8.85
CA GLU A 56 -18.89 2.23 -7.80
C GLU A 56 -18.13 3.29 -7.03
N ALA A 57 -16.80 3.20 -7.02
CA ALA A 57 -15.96 4.18 -6.38
C ALA A 57 -15.99 5.49 -7.18
N LEU A 58 -16.97 6.33 -6.86
CA LEU A 58 -17.04 7.66 -7.44
C LEU A 58 -15.94 8.54 -6.85
N THR A 59 -15.29 9.30 -7.71
CA THR A 59 -14.37 10.35 -7.26
C THR A 59 -15.14 11.44 -6.49
N PRO A 60 -14.58 11.92 -5.38
CA PRO A 60 -15.18 13.06 -4.69
C PRO A 60 -15.32 14.28 -5.62
N PRO A 61 -16.29 15.18 -5.37
CA PRO A 61 -16.36 16.44 -6.10
C PRO A 61 -15.06 17.23 -6.04
N ASP A 62 -14.76 17.98 -7.12
CA ASP A 62 -13.57 18.82 -7.19
C ASP A 62 -13.48 19.76 -5.97
N GLY A 63 -12.27 19.88 -5.41
CA GLY A 63 -12.01 20.70 -4.22
C GLY A 63 -12.39 20.05 -2.89
N THR A 64 -12.81 18.78 -2.91
CA THR A 64 -13.07 18.04 -1.66
C THR A 64 -11.75 17.71 -0.97
N VAL A 65 -11.64 18.06 0.31
CA VAL A 65 -10.52 17.72 1.17
C VAL A 65 -10.88 16.52 2.03
N SER A 66 -10.09 15.46 1.98
CA SER A 66 -10.27 14.28 2.83
C SER A 66 -10.12 14.65 4.32
N ARG A 67 -10.92 14.04 5.19
CA ARG A 67 -10.83 14.30 6.64
C ARG A 67 -9.53 13.81 7.25
N GLU A 68 -8.91 12.80 6.68
CA GLU A 68 -7.78 12.09 7.24
C GLU A 68 -6.49 12.29 6.44
N TRP A 69 -6.62 12.79 5.21
CA TRP A 69 -5.52 13.02 4.30
C TRP A 69 -5.55 14.44 3.77
N LEU A 70 -4.61 15.24 4.23
CA LEU A 70 -4.26 16.48 3.55
C LEU A 70 -3.29 16.13 2.42
N PRO A 71 -3.49 16.65 1.18
CA PRO A 71 -2.50 16.48 0.13
C PRO A 71 -1.16 17.01 0.60
N TYR A 72 -0.09 16.25 0.35
CA TYR A 72 1.26 16.73 0.66
C TYR A 72 1.62 17.90 -0.24
N GLU A 73 2.09 18.99 0.34
CA GLU A 73 2.25 20.28 -0.33
C GLU A 73 3.39 20.32 -1.37
N PHE A 74 4.38 19.43 -1.26
CA PHE A 74 5.55 19.44 -2.10
C PHE A 74 5.52 18.35 -3.15
N ASP A 75 5.88 18.70 -4.39
CA ASP A 75 5.94 17.79 -5.52
C ASP A 75 7.06 16.76 -5.40
N ASN A 76 6.92 15.63 -6.10
CA ASN A 76 8.00 14.65 -6.28
C ASN A 76 9.07 15.17 -7.28
N SER A 77 9.72 16.24 -6.91
CA SER A 77 10.77 16.89 -7.70
C SER A 77 11.99 17.20 -6.82
N ILE A 78 13.11 17.58 -7.45
CA ILE A 78 14.30 18.02 -6.72
C ILE A 78 13.99 19.32 -5.96
N GLU A 79 13.29 20.24 -6.61
CA GLU A 79 12.87 21.51 -6.03
C GLU A 79 11.91 21.29 -4.84
N GLY A 80 10.92 20.40 -5.00
CA GLY A 80 9.99 20.02 -3.94
C GLY A 80 10.71 19.43 -2.73
N LYS A 81 11.72 18.60 -2.95
CA LYS A 81 12.55 18.04 -1.86
C LYS A 81 13.38 19.11 -1.13
N GLU A 82 13.93 20.08 -1.86
CA GLU A 82 14.69 21.18 -1.23
C GLU A 82 13.76 22.12 -0.44
N LEU A 83 12.54 22.36 -0.91
CA LEU A 83 11.54 23.10 -0.14
C LEU A 83 11.10 22.31 1.11
N ALA A 84 10.85 21.03 0.96
CA ALA A 84 10.52 20.13 2.08
C ALA A 84 11.64 20.09 3.14
N ARG A 85 12.91 20.23 2.74
CA ARG A 85 14.06 20.29 3.65
C ARG A 85 13.92 21.40 4.70
N LEU A 86 13.27 22.50 4.35
CA LEU A 86 13.05 23.65 5.22
C LEU A 86 11.84 23.49 6.13
N GLN A 87 10.99 22.50 5.87
CA GLN A 87 9.78 22.26 6.63
C GLN A 87 10.12 21.73 8.03
N PRO A 88 9.67 22.38 9.11
CA PRO A 88 9.80 21.86 10.45
C PRO A 88 8.77 20.73 10.67
N SER A 89 9.02 19.92 11.68
CA SER A 89 8.04 18.94 12.14
C SER A 89 6.80 19.64 12.72
N PRO A 90 5.58 19.19 12.35
CA PRO A 90 4.35 19.70 12.95
C PRO A 90 4.00 19.04 14.29
N LEU A 91 4.82 18.10 14.77
CA LEU A 91 4.54 17.38 16.01
C LEU A 91 4.69 18.28 17.24
N ASP A 92 3.78 18.09 18.19
CA ASP A 92 3.84 18.82 19.46
C ASP A 92 5.09 18.44 20.24
N SER A 93 5.91 19.44 20.57
CA SER A 93 7.15 19.29 21.34
C SER A 93 6.90 18.78 22.77
N THR A 94 5.73 19.01 23.33
CA THR A 94 5.37 18.51 24.68
C THR A 94 5.16 16.99 24.71
N MET A 95 4.86 16.40 23.55
CA MET A 95 4.67 14.96 23.37
C MET A 95 5.84 14.27 22.68
N MET A 96 7.00 14.93 22.58
CA MET A 96 8.13 14.44 21.77
C MET A 96 8.63 13.07 22.24
N GLU A 97 8.69 12.80 23.53
CA GLU A 97 9.12 11.50 24.06
C GLU A 97 8.19 10.37 23.59
N GLN A 98 6.88 10.59 23.65
CA GLN A 98 5.90 9.63 23.13
C GLN A 98 6.02 9.46 21.62
N ASN A 99 6.12 10.57 20.88
CA ASN A 99 6.27 10.54 19.42
C ASN A 99 7.54 9.78 19.00
N LEU A 100 8.66 9.96 19.70
CA LEU A 100 9.88 9.21 19.44
C LEU A 100 9.76 7.71 19.75
N ALA A 101 9.01 7.35 20.80
CA ALA A 101 8.77 5.95 21.14
C ALA A 101 7.90 5.26 20.10
N GLU A 102 6.83 5.93 19.61
CA GLU A 102 5.97 5.45 18.55
C GLU A 102 6.75 5.37 17.22
N GLY A 103 7.51 6.42 16.87
CA GLY A 103 8.37 6.46 15.69
C GLY A 103 9.45 5.38 15.68
N LYS A 104 10.02 5.05 16.87
CA LYS A 104 10.94 3.93 17.01
C LYS A 104 10.29 2.60 16.67
N GLY A 105 9.07 2.36 17.16
CA GLY A 105 8.34 1.13 16.86
C GLY A 105 8.12 0.94 15.37
N LEU A 106 7.69 2.00 14.68
CA LEU A 106 7.50 1.99 13.23
C LEU A 106 8.82 1.84 12.47
N TYR A 107 9.87 2.51 12.92
CA TYR A 107 11.20 2.41 12.34
C TYR A 107 11.76 0.98 12.42
N ASP A 108 11.61 0.33 13.56
CA ASP A 108 12.07 -1.05 13.76
C ASP A 108 11.36 -2.03 12.81
N ILE A 109 10.08 -1.77 12.48
CA ILE A 109 9.28 -2.61 11.57
C ILE A 109 9.66 -2.36 10.10
N TYR A 110 9.71 -1.11 9.68
CA TYR A 110 9.77 -0.76 8.24
C TYR A 110 11.16 -0.38 7.74
N CYS A 111 12.01 0.20 8.60
CA CYS A 111 13.24 0.88 8.18
C CYS A 111 14.51 0.15 8.58
N ALA A 112 14.55 -0.41 9.79
CA ALA A 112 15.76 -0.99 10.38
C ALA A 112 16.33 -2.15 9.57
N ILE A 113 15.49 -2.87 8.83
CA ILE A 113 15.90 -4.01 8.00
C ILE A 113 16.94 -3.60 6.93
N CYS A 114 16.86 -2.36 6.41
CA CYS A 114 17.82 -1.79 5.46
C CYS A 114 18.79 -0.82 6.13
N HIS A 115 18.27 0.11 6.96
CA HIS A 115 19.04 1.22 7.53
C HIS A 115 19.82 0.85 8.80
N GLY A 116 19.56 -0.33 9.38
CA GLY A 116 20.13 -0.73 10.66
C GLY A 116 19.40 -0.13 11.86
N ALA A 117 19.44 -0.79 13.00
CA ALA A 117 18.77 -0.32 14.22
C ALA A 117 19.35 1.00 14.77
N LYS A 118 20.57 1.36 14.34
CA LYS A 118 21.24 2.61 14.71
C LYS A 118 21.21 3.66 13.60
N GLY A 119 20.68 3.32 12.42
CA GLY A 119 20.71 4.22 11.27
C GLY A 119 22.05 4.32 10.55
N ASP A 120 22.96 3.37 10.79
CA ASP A 120 24.32 3.29 10.25
C ASP A 120 24.38 2.72 8.82
N GLY A 121 23.24 2.44 8.21
CA GLY A 121 23.17 1.82 6.89
C GLY A 121 23.55 0.35 6.87
N GLN A 122 23.70 -0.30 8.04
CA GLN A 122 24.11 -1.69 8.18
C GLN A 122 22.96 -2.60 8.63
N GLY A 123 21.81 -2.46 7.95
CA GLY A 123 20.67 -3.34 8.17
C GLY A 123 20.92 -4.78 7.73
N TRP A 124 20.00 -5.66 8.10
CA TRP A 124 20.13 -7.08 7.78
C TRP A 124 20.24 -7.36 6.28
N LEU A 125 19.44 -6.68 5.46
CA LEU A 125 19.49 -6.85 4.00
C LEU A 125 20.80 -6.36 3.38
N VAL A 126 21.41 -5.32 3.96
CA VAL A 126 22.73 -4.84 3.52
C VAL A 126 23.83 -5.85 3.88
N LYS A 127 23.79 -6.38 5.09
CA LYS A 127 24.74 -7.43 5.54
C LYS A 127 24.63 -8.72 4.74
N GLN A 128 23.45 -9.00 4.18
CA GLN A 128 23.22 -10.15 3.30
C GLN A 128 23.47 -9.82 1.82
N GLU A 129 24.03 -8.64 1.52
CA GLU A 129 24.32 -8.18 0.15
C GLU A 129 23.09 -8.18 -0.79
N LYS A 130 21.86 -8.09 -0.23
CA LYS A 130 20.62 -8.03 -0.98
C LYS A 130 20.31 -6.62 -1.45
N ILE A 131 20.74 -5.61 -0.70
CA ILE A 131 20.63 -4.19 -1.02
C ILE A 131 21.99 -3.55 -0.76
N LEU A 132 22.45 -2.71 -1.67
CA LEU A 132 23.74 -2.03 -1.57
C LEU A 132 23.54 -0.52 -1.50
N GLY A 133 24.49 0.16 -0.88
CA GLY A 133 24.57 1.63 -0.90
C GLY A 133 23.54 2.32 -0.02
N VAL A 134 23.02 1.66 1.02
CA VAL A 134 22.21 2.32 2.04
C VAL A 134 23.12 3.24 2.86
N PRO A 135 22.88 4.57 2.85
CA PRO A 135 23.74 5.50 3.56
C PRO A 135 23.47 5.50 5.06
N SER A 136 24.52 5.85 5.84
CA SER A 136 24.33 6.23 7.23
C SER A 136 23.62 7.59 7.33
N TYR A 137 22.86 7.81 8.39
CA TYR A 137 22.11 9.07 8.56
C TYR A 137 23.02 10.26 8.94
N ASP A 138 24.21 10.03 9.43
CA ASP A 138 25.22 11.06 9.71
C ASP A 138 26.05 11.45 8.48
N ASP A 139 25.77 10.89 7.30
CA ASP A 139 26.43 11.26 6.05
C ASP A 139 26.20 12.77 5.74
N VAL A 140 27.26 13.56 5.94
CA VAL A 140 27.24 15.02 5.75
C VAL A 140 26.88 15.41 4.33
N ALA A 141 27.27 14.60 3.33
CA ALA A 141 26.99 14.90 1.93
C ALA A 141 25.47 14.88 1.63
N ARG A 142 24.71 14.14 2.39
CA ARG A 142 23.26 14.04 2.22
C ARG A 142 22.49 15.11 2.99
N ASN A 143 23.07 15.64 4.05
CA ASN A 143 22.49 16.71 4.88
C ASN A 143 20.98 16.56 5.09
N ILE A 144 20.54 15.40 5.59
CA ILE A 144 19.12 15.13 5.82
C ILE A 144 18.56 16.04 6.92
N SER A 145 17.32 16.49 6.72
CA SER A 145 16.49 17.19 7.71
C SER A 145 15.21 16.42 7.96
N VAL A 146 14.46 16.78 8.99
CA VAL A 146 13.18 16.12 9.30
C VAL A 146 12.22 16.17 8.11
N GLY A 147 12.06 17.34 7.46
CA GLY A 147 11.19 17.50 6.30
C GLY A 147 11.70 16.74 5.06
N SER A 148 13.03 16.76 4.77
CA SER A 148 13.55 15.96 3.65
C SER A 148 13.46 14.45 3.89
N THR A 149 13.48 14.02 5.14
CA THR A 149 13.25 12.61 5.52
C THR A 149 11.80 12.23 5.31
N TYR A 150 10.86 13.08 5.75
CA TYR A 150 9.44 12.91 5.46
C TYR A 150 9.18 12.78 3.95
N HIS A 151 9.67 13.74 3.16
CA HIS A 151 9.52 13.74 1.70
C HIS A 151 10.06 12.45 1.07
N THR A 152 11.23 11.98 1.54
CA THR A 152 11.84 10.75 1.03
C THR A 152 11.00 9.51 1.39
N MET A 153 10.41 9.44 2.56
CA MET A 153 9.50 8.37 2.94
C MET A 153 8.19 8.43 2.15
N TYR A 154 7.69 9.64 1.90
CA TYR A 154 6.43 9.84 1.19
C TYR A 154 6.52 9.40 -0.27
N TYR A 155 7.54 9.80 -1.01
CA TYR A 155 7.69 9.52 -2.43
C TYR A 155 8.63 8.35 -2.76
N GLY A 156 9.53 8.02 -1.85
CA GLY A 156 10.67 7.16 -2.14
C GLY A 156 11.87 7.93 -2.69
N LEU A 157 12.99 7.23 -2.82
CA LEU A 157 14.22 7.78 -3.39
C LEU A 157 15.09 6.66 -3.99
N ASN A 158 15.38 6.70 -5.28
CA ASN A 158 16.15 5.69 -6.00
C ASN A 158 15.52 4.28 -5.83
N SER A 159 16.21 3.36 -5.16
CA SER A 159 15.72 2.00 -4.87
C SER A 159 14.78 1.92 -3.65
N MET A 160 14.70 2.97 -2.86
CA MET A 160 13.75 3.04 -1.74
C MET A 160 12.37 3.40 -2.25
N GLY A 161 11.40 2.50 -2.08
CA GLY A 161 10.00 2.77 -2.44
C GLY A 161 9.32 3.75 -1.48
N SER A 162 8.14 4.24 -1.88
CA SER A 162 7.27 5.04 -1.03
C SER A 162 6.74 4.21 0.15
N TYR A 163 6.67 4.83 1.31
CA TYR A 163 6.06 4.26 2.53
C TYR A 163 4.72 4.92 2.90
N ALA A 164 4.22 5.82 2.05
CA ALA A 164 2.96 6.54 2.31
C ALA A 164 1.75 5.61 2.47
N SER A 165 1.75 4.45 1.80
CA SER A 165 0.67 3.46 1.89
C SER A 165 0.80 2.50 3.07
N GLN A 166 1.97 2.37 3.67
CA GLN A 166 2.23 1.47 4.81
C GLN A 166 1.98 2.14 6.16
N MET A 167 2.07 3.46 6.22
CA MET A 167 1.82 4.24 7.43
C MET A 167 0.43 4.84 7.35
N SER A 168 -0.38 4.62 8.37
CA SER A 168 -1.82 4.93 8.36
C SER A 168 -2.12 6.42 8.46
N SER A 169 -1.14 7.24 8.83
CA SER A 169 -1.34 8.69 9.00
C SER A 169 -0.06 9.49 8.75
N GLU A 170 -0.23 10.76 8.41
CA GLU A 170 0.88 11.72 8.33
C GLU A 170 1.66 11.81 9.66
N LYS A 171 0.96 11.70 10.77
CA LYS A 171 1.58 11.73 12.10
C LYS A 171 2.62 10.63 12.24
N GLU A 172 2.33 9.41 11.78
CA GLU A 172 3.28 8.28 11.83
C GLU A 172 4.53 8.54 11.00
N LEU A 173 4.37 9.11 9.80
CA LEU A 173 5.51 9.51 8.97
C LEU A 173 6.39 10.56 9.68
N TRP A 174 5.78 11.57 10.30
CA TRP A 174 6.52 12.57 11.07
C TRP A 174 7.21 11.97 12.30
N GLN A 175 6.56 11.05 12.99
CA GLN A 175 7.16 10.35 14.15
C GLN A 175 8.40 9.55 13.75
N VAL A 176 8.35 8.86 12.60
CA VAL A 176 9.53 8.15 12.07
C VAL A 176 10.60 9.16 11.64
N ALA A 177 10.22 10.28 10.99
CA ALA A 177 11.18 11.31 10.59
C ALA A 177 11.94 11.91 11.79
N GLU A 178 11.23 12.19 12.88
CA GLU A 178 11.85 12.66 14.13
C GLU A 178 12.77 11.60 14.74
N TYR A 179 12.36 10.35 14.73
CA TYR A 179 13.21 9.27 15.21
C TYR A 179 14.48 9.11 14.38
N VAL A 180 14.40 9.28 13.06
CA VAL A 180 15.58 9.29 12.17
C VAL A 180 16.51 10.46 12.54
N MET A 181 15.96 11.65 12.84
CA MET A 181 16.80 12.80 13.29
C MET A 181 17.50 12.50 14.62
N LYS A 182 16.82 11.82 15.54
CA LYS A 182 17.43 11.35 16.79
C LYS A 182 18.58 10.37 16.52
N LEU A 183 18.40 9.39 15.63
CA LEU A 183 19.47 8.47 15.25
C LEU A 183 20.65 9.18 14.61
N LYS A 184 20.40 10.18 13.75
CA LYS A 184 21.44 11.03 13.16
C LYS A 184 22.26 11.74 14.23
N GLU A 185 21.59 12.33 15.23
CA GLU A 185 22.26 12.99 16.35
C GLU A 185 23.10 11.99 17.17
N ASP A 186 22.57 10.81 17.43
CA ASP A 186 23.25 9.77 18.21
C ASP A 186 24.50 9.21 17.47
N LEU A 187 24.48 9.16 16.14
CA LEU A 187 25.63 8.76 15.31
C LEU A 187 26.72 9.84 15.24
N SER A 188 26.34 11.11 15.43
CA SER A 188 27.26 12.25 15.34
C SER A 188 28.01 12.54 16.65
N LYS A 189 27.70 11.83 17.73
CA LYS A 189 28.32 11.93 19.06
C LYS A 189 29.54 11.03 19.17
#